data_657ea20294c558532c5a739e5d16f0c3
#
_entry.id   657ea20294c558532c5a739e5d16f0c3
#
_cell.length_a   1.000
_cell.length_b   1.000
_cell.length_c   1.000
_cell.angle_alpha   90.00
_cell.angle_beta   90.00
_cell.angle_gamma   90.00
#
_symmetry.space_group_name_H-M   'P 1'
#
loop_
_entity.id
_entity.type
_entity.pdbx_description
1 polymer ?
#
loop_
_entity_poly.entity_id
_entity_poly.type
_entity_poly.pdbx_seq_one_letter_code
_entity_poly.pdbx_strand_id
1 'polypeptide(L)'
;PSWGAPTQQVSPQPAQASYGGGGQYAAPASGVPGPPPSRRDVQTVQRSGASQWGGAGQSQWGVPVTSPRTQLLWLIFDSGQRELIDMPVTLGRAPAAVEGSRAVVVPDATMSLSRTHMRLGPTATGAWIEDSFSANGTQIRTPDGRVTELTGGQAVEVPAGTEVIMGDRRATIVYADADSVH
;
A
#
# COMPACT_ATOMS: atom_id res chain seq x y z
N PRO A 1 4.53 35.97 60.44
CA PRO A 1 4.23 35.34 59.16
C PRO A 1 5.43 35.49 58.21
N SER A 2 6.12 34.36 58.03
CA SER A 2 7.35 34.21 57.24
C SER A 2 7.00 33.93 55.79
N TRP A 3 7.42 34.76 54.92
CA TRP A 3 7.25 34.57 53.47
C TRP A 3 8.40 33.72 52.97
N GLY A 4 8.11 32.50 52.52
CA GLY A 4 9.09 31.61 51.89
C GLY A 4 9.42 32.07 50.49
N ALA A 5 10.73 32.15 50.19
CA ALA A 5 11.27 32.47 48.88
C ALA A 5 10.98 31.36 47.83
N PRO A 6 10.81 31.67 46.53
CA PRO A 6 10.59 30.67 45.54
C PRO A 6 11.91 29.93 45.21
N THR A 7 11.85 28.62 45.26
CA THR A 7 12.93 27.73 44.85
C THR A 7 13.11 27.78 43.34
N GLN A 8 14.27 28.21 42.86
CA GLN A 8 14.65 28.17 41.45
C GLN A 8 14.82 26.72 41.00
N GLN A 9 14.00 26.35 40.05
CA GLN A 9 14.08 25.08 39.34
C GLN A 9 15.21 25.13 38.32
N VAL A 10 16.31 24.41 38.61
CA VAL A 10 17.45 24.28 37.69
C VAL A 10 17.09 23.25 36.64
N SER A 11 16.96 23.67 35.39
CA SER A 11 16.80 22.78 34.24
C SER A 11 18.11 22.02 33.97
N PRO A 12 18.07 20.71 33.74
CA PRO A 12 19.28 19.99 33.33
C PRO A 12 19.65 20.31 31.88
N GLN A 13 20.89 20.74 31.70
CA GLN A 13 21.52 21.01 30.40
C GLN A 13 21.84 19.68 29.71
N PRO A 14 21.54 19.51 28.41
CA PRO A 14 21.93 18.29 27.71
C PRO A 14 23.44 18.22 27.53
N ALA A 15 24.03 17.08 27.86
CA ALA A 15 25.43 16.77 27.69
C ALA A 15 25.78 16.75 26.19
N GLN A 16 26.79 17.54 25.81
CA GLN A 16 27.40 17.49 24.49
C GLN A 16 28.28 16.22 24.42
N ALA A 17 27.91 15.29 23.57
CA ALA A 17 28.76 14.16 23.19
C ALA A 17 29.78 14.64 22.15
N SER A 18 31.05 14.70 22.56
CA SER A 18 32.21 14.93 21.68
C SER A 18 32.50 13.63 20.89
N TYR A 19 32.24 13.64 19.60
CA TYR A 19 32.69 12.61 18.68
C TYR A 19 34.12 12.92 18.21
N GLY A 20 35.12 12.35 18.88
CA GLY A 20 36.46 12.20 18.40
C GLY A 20 36.68 10.77 17.93
N GLY A 21 37.05 10.56 16.69
CA GLY A 21 37.41 9.23 16.19
C GLY A 21 37.54 9.24 14.66
N GLY A 22 38.72 9.65 14.14
CA GLY A 22 39.09 9.49 12.75
C GLY A 22 39.22 8.02 12.37
N GLY A 23 38.32 7.52 11.49
CA GLY A 23 38.47 6.27 10.80
C GLY A 23 38.74 6.56 9.32
N GLN A 24 39.97 6.27 8.85
CA GLN A 24 40.33 6.29 7.45
C GLN A 24 39.56 5.16 6.74
N TYR A 25 38.62 5.54 5.90
CA TYR A 25 37.98 4.58 4.99
C TYR A 25 38.82 4.50 3.71
N ALA A 26 39.45 3.35 3.51
CA ALA A 26 40.08 2.99 2.24
C ALA A 26 39.04 2.96 1.13
N ALA A 27 39.25 3.70 0.07
CA ALA A 27 38.43 3.70 -1.13
C ALA A 27 38.54 2.32 -1.84
N PRO A 28 37.42 1.71 -2.25
CA PRO A 28 37.50 0.57 -3.15
C PRO A 28 37.83 1.04 -4.57
N ALA A 29 38.74 0.30 -5.20
CA ALA A 29 39.26 0.53 -6.55
C ALA A 29 38.12 0.60 -7.58
N SER A 30 38.25 1.62 -8.44
CA SER A 30 37.41 1.84 -9.62
C SER A 30 37.54 0.67 -10.61
N GLY A 31 36.55 -0.20 -10.64
CA GLY A 31 36.36 -1.16 -11.73
C GLY A 31 35.71 -0.45 -12.92
N VAL A 32 36.50 -0.26 -14.00
CA VAL A 32 36.02 0.26 -15.27
C VAL A 32 35.02 -0.73 -15.88
N PRO A 33 33.77 -0.35 -16.24
CA PRO A 33 32.88 -1.23 -16.98
C PRO A 33 33.40 -1.40 -18.41
N GLY A 34 33.62 -2.64 -18.82
CA GLY A 34 33.96 -2.98 -20.19
C GLY A 34 32.82 -2.67 -21.16
N PRO A 35 33.12 -2.44 -22.45
CA PRO A 35 32.13 -2.08 -23.44
C PRO A 35 31.14 -3.24 -23.69
N PRO A 36 29.88 -2.93 -24.04
CA PRO A 36 28.87 -3.94 -24.32
C PRO A 36 29.20 -4.72 -25.59
N PRO A 37 28.82 -6.01 -25.69
CA PRO A 37 29.10 -6.82 -26.87
C PRO A 37 28.33 -6.31 -28.07
N SER A 38 29.06 -6.18 -29.19
CA SER A 38 28.55 -5.73 -30.48
C SER A 38 27.46 -6.70 -31.01
N ARG A 39 26.34 -6.13 -31.42
CA ARG A 39 25.32 -6.80 -32.21
C ARG A 39 25.93 -7.21 -33.55
N ARG A 40 26.17 -8.47 -33.75
CA ARG A 40 26.29 -9.08 -35.10
C ARG A 40 25.69 -10.46 -35.06
N ASP A 41 24.97 -10.75 -36.15
CA ASP A 41 24.48 -12.04 -36.58
C ASP A 41 23.18 -12.54 -35.96
N VAL A 42 22.08 -11.89 -36.37
CA VAL A 42 20.80 -12.57 -36.53
C VAL A 42 20.67 -12.94 -38.02
N GLN A 43 21.06 -14.13 -38.37
CA GLN A 43 20.82 -14.72 -39.70
C GLN A 43 19.30 -14.84 -39.90
N THR A 44 18.81 -14.08 -40.87
CA THR A 44 17.49 -14.23 -41.47
C THR A 44 17.38 -15.58 -42.16
N VAL A 45 16.71 -16.52 -41.54
CA VAL A 45 16.27 -17.74 -42.23
C VAL A 45 14.89 -17.46 -42.81
N GLN A 46 14.93 -17.07 -44.07
CA GLN A 46 13.76 -17.00 -44.93
C GLN A 46 13.36 -18.42 -45.32
N ARG A 47 12.27 -18.93 -44.76
CA ARG A 47 11.63 -20.16 -45.22
C ARG A 47 10.31 -19.82 -45.88
N SER A 48 10.38 -19.71 -47.21
CA SER A 48 9.24 -19.81 -48.11
C SER A 48 8.70 -21.26 -48.05
N GLY A 49 7.42 -21.41 -47.79
CA GLY A 49 6.74 -22.69 -47.81
C GLY A 49 5.23 -22.45 -47.75
N ALA A 50 4.65 -22.13 -48.91
CA ALA A 50 3.22 -22.20 -49.08
C ALA A 50 2.79 -23.65 -49.03
N SER A 51 1.85 -23.99 -48.19
CA SER A 51 1.05 -25.22 -48.29
C SER A 51 -0.35 -24.88 -47.75
N GLN A 52 -1.25 -24.75 -48.73
CA GLN A 52 -2.69 -24.83 -48.55
C GLN A 52 -3.04 -26.20 -47.96
N TRP A 53 -3.64 -26.25 -46.82
CA TRP A 53 -4.58 -27.31 -46.44
C TRP A 53 -5.73 -26.66 -45.69
N GLY A 54 -6.89 -26.64 -46.36
CA GLY A 54 -8.17 -26.42 -45.71
C GLY A 54 -8.46 -27.58 -44.78
N GLY A 55 -8.84 -27.29 -43.58
CA GLY A 55 -9.29 -28.20 -42.54
C GLY A 55 -10.05 -27.43 -41.54
N ALA A 56 -11.38 -27.43 -41.66
CA ALA A 56 -12.28 -27.03 -40.58
C ALA A 56 -12.04 -27.96 -39.37
N GLY A 57 -11.18 -27.55 -38.46
CA GLY A 57 -10.99 -28.16 -37.15
C GLY A 57 -11.55 -27.19 -36.11
N GLN A 58 -12.75 -27.43 -35.67
CA GLN A 58 -13.31 -26.82 -34.48
C GLN A 58 -12.46 -27.28 -33.29
N SER A 59 -11.54 -26.45 -32.85
CA SER A 59 -10.86 -26.60 -31.56
C SER A 59 -11.85 -26.28 -30.46
N GLN A 60 -12.61 -27.29 -30.08
CA GLN A 60 -13.49 -27.30 -28.92
C GLN A 60 -12.66 -27.41 -27.63
N TRP A 61 -11.88 -26.40 -27.31
CA TRP A 61 -11.30 -26.17 -25.99
C TRP A 61 -11.30 -24.69 -25.72
N GLY A 62 -12.51 -24.14 -25.75
CA GLY A 62 -12.77 -22.82 -25.16
C GLY A 62 -12.72 -22.96 -23.65
N VAL A 63 -11.54 -23.05 -23.05
CA VAL A 63 -11.38 -22.68 -21.66
C VAL A 63 -11.70 -21.19 -21.61
N PRO A 64 -12.72 -20.76 -20.90
CA PRO A 64 -12.94 -19.34 -20.70
C PRO A 64 -11.68 -18.82 -19.98
N VAL A 65 -10.87 -18.02 -20.69
CA VAL A 65 -9.82 -17.23 -20.06
C VAL A 65 -10.55 -16.20 -19.24
N THR A 66 -11.01 -16.61 -18.08
CA THR A 66 -11.53 -15.69 -17.09
C THR A 66 -10.31 -14.93 -16.59
N SER A 67 -10.00 -13.82 -17.25
CA SER A 67 -9.10 -12.85 -16.67
C SER A 67 -9.57 -12.62 -15.26
N PRO A 68 -8.71 -12.69 -14.23
CA PRO A 68 -9.13 -12.39 -12.87
C PRO A 68 -9.69 -10.96 -12.90
N ARG A 69 -11.01 -10.83 -12.88
CA ARG A 69 -11.65 -9.54 -12.73
C ARG A 69 -11.25 -9.09 -11.34
N THR A 70 -10.44 -8.05 -11.27
CA THR A 70 -10.26 -7.32 -10.02
C THR A 70 -11.66 -6.92 -9.57
N GLN A 71 -12.12 -7.51 -8.48
CA GLN A 71 -13.45 -7.22 -7.98
C GLN A 71 -13.44 -5.82 -7.42
N LEU A 72 -14.41 -5.01 -7.82
CA LEU A 72 -14.60 -3.69 -7.24
C LEU A 72 -15.05 -3.85 -5.80
N LEU A 73 -14.52 -3.00 -4.93
CA LEU A 73 -14.82 -3.02 -3.51
C LEU A 73 -15.32 -1.65 -3.07
N TRP A 74 -16.22 -1.66 -2.10
CA TRP A 74 -16.56 -0.47 -1.32
C TRP A 74 -15.86 -0.53 0.03
N LEU A 75 -15.31 0.60 0.44
CA LEU A 75 -14.96 0.88 1.82
C LEU A 75 -16.08 1.73 2.41
N ILE A 76 -16.83 1.18 3.34
CA ILE A 76 -17.98 1.85 3.98
C ILE A 76 -17.60 2.24 5.38
N PHE A 77 -17.56 3.54 5.65
CA PHE A 77 -17.22 4.10 6.95
C PHE A 77 -18.42 4.13 7.91
N ASP A 78 -18.12 4.16 9.20
CA ASP A 78 -19.08 4.36 10.29
C ASP A 78 -19.88 5.68 10.17
N SER A 79 -19.31 6.69 9.48
CA SER A 79 -19.99 7.94 9.15
C SER A 79 -21.02 7.83 8.03
N GLY A 80 -21.10 6.68 7.34
CA GLY A 80 -21.90 6.48 6.15
C GLY A 80 -21.20 6.91 4.85
N GLN A 81 -20.00 7.49 4.91
CA GLN A 81 -19.17 7.74 3.72
C GLN A 81 -18.83 6.42 3.04
N ARG A 82 -18.85 6.41 1.71
CA ARG A 82 -18.49 5.24 0.89
C ARG A 82 -17.43 5.63 -0.11
N GLU A 83 -16.39 4.81 -0.23
CA GLU A 83 -15.32 4.99 -1.19
C GLU A 83 -15.16 3.75 -2.06
N LEU A 84 -15.25 3.94 -3.37
CA LEU A 84 -15.01 2.85 -4.32
C LEU A 84 -13.49 2.57 -4.40
N ILE A 85 -13.13 1.32 -4.21
CA ILE A 85 -11.74 0.86 -4.28
C ILE A 85 -11.55 0.09 -5.59
N ASP A 86 -11.33 0.83 -6.64
CA ASP A 86 -11.03 0.37 -8.00
C ASP A 86 -9.53 0.44 -8.33
N MET A 87 -8.80 1.20 -7.53
CA MET A 87 -7.36 1.42 -7.60
C MET A 87 -6.79 1.60 -6.18
N PRO A 88 -5.48 1.61 -6.00
CA PRO A 88 -4.89 1.95 -4.71
C PRO A 88 -5.35 3.31 -4.21
N VAL A 89 -5.67 3.39 -2.92
CA VAL A 89 -6.05 4.63 -2.25
C VAL A 89 -5.18 4.86 -1.03
N THR A 90 -4.94 6.14 -0.73
CA THR A 90 -4.27 6.60 0.48
C THR A 90 -5.27 7.34 1.34
N LEU A 91 -5.46 6.91 2.57
CA LEU A 91 -6.49 7.38 3.50
C LEU A 91 -5.88 8.14 4.68
N GLY A 92 -6.61 9.12 5.17
CA GLY A 92 -6.27 9.86 6.37
C GLY A 92 -7.07 11.13 6.50
N ARG A 93 -6.82 11.94 7.54
CA ARG A 93 -7.52 13.22 7.73
C ARG A 93 -7.09 14.32 6.74
N ALA A 94 -5.88 14.20 6.16
CA ALA A 94 -5.34 15.07 5.11
C ALA A 94 -4.23 14.31 4.34
N PRO A 95 -4.59 13.22 3.61
CA PRO A 95 -3.60 12.35 2.99
C PRO A 95 -2.87 13.05 1.85
N ALA A 96 -1.57 12.81 1.75
CA ALA A 96 -0.79 13.19 0.59
C ALA A 96 -1.08 12.21 -0.56
N ALA A 97 -1.25 12.75 -1.76
CA ALA A 97 -1.31 11.91 -2.96
C ALA A 97 0.05 11.21 -3.17
N VAL A 98 0.02 9.91 -3.38
CA VAL A 98 1.18 9.10 -3.76
C VAL A 98 0.97 8.65 -5.20
N GLU A 99 2.04 8.58 -5.97
CA GLU A 99 1.98 8.15 -7.37
C GLU A 99 1.26 6.79 -7.47
N GLY A 100 0.31 6.68 -8.39
CA GLY A 100 -0.49 5.48 -8.58
C GLY A 100 -1.57 5.24 -7.51
N SER A 101 -1.84 6.20 -6.62
CA SER A 101 -2.91 6.09 -5.64
C SER A 101 -3.78 7.35 -5.59
N ARG A 102 -5.06 7.17 -5.24
CA ARG A 102 -6.01 8.26 -5.02
C ARG A 102 -6.04 8.62 -3.53
N ALA A 103 -5.96 9.92 -3.23
CA ALA A 103 -6.10 10.41 -1.85
C ALA A 103 -7.58 10.46 -1.45
N VAL A 104 -7.90 9.90 -0.29
CA VAL A 104 -9.26 9.90 0.29
C VAL A 104 -9.21 10.54 1.67
N VAL A 105 -9.88 11.68 1.80
CA VAL A 105 -9.99 12.38 3.07
C VAL A 105 -11.10 11.75 3.90
N VAL A 106 -10.76 11.32 5.10
CA VAL A 106 -11.70 10.79 6.08
C VAL A 106 -11.92 11.88 7.15
N PRO A 107 -13.14 12.43 7.28
CA PRO A 107 -13.45 13.40 8.31
C PRO A 107 -13.23 12.79 9.71
N ASP A 108 -12.43 13.45 10.52
CA ASP A 108 -12.10 13.02 11.88
C ASP A 108 -12.01 14.20 12.83
N ALA A 109 -13.09 14.45 13.55
CA ALA A 109 -13.20 15.54 14.52
C ALA A 109 -12.34 15.31 15.77
N THR A 110 -12.03 14.04 16.09
CA THR A 110 -11.23 13.66 17.26
C THR A 110 -9.73 13.75 17.02
N MET A 111 -9.32 13.93 15.75
CA MET A 111 -7.91 13.91 15.32
C MET A 111 -7.20 12.59 15.65
N SER A 112 -7.95 11.50 15.76
CA SER A 112 -7.42 10.16 15.98
C SER A 112 -6.73 9.58 14.75
N LEU A 113 -7.07 10.07 13.54
CA LEU A 113 -6.41 9.70 12.31
C LEU A 113 -5.13 10.50 12.06
N SER A 114 -4.10 9.86 11.60
CA SER A 114 -2.92 10.52 11.04
C SER A 114 -3.28 11.24 9.74
N ARG A 115 -2.47 12.24 9.31
CA ARG A 115 -2.67 12.90 8.02
C ARG A 115 -2.73 11.88 6.89
N THR A 116 -1.71 11.06 6.75
CA THR A 116 -1.71 9.81 6.01
C THR A 116 -1.74 8.70 7.04
N HIS A 117 -2.80 7.88 7.07
CA HIS A 117 -2.98 6.86 8.09
C HIS A 117 -2.70 5.46 7.54
N MET A 118 -3.29 5.14 6.41
CA MET A 118 -3.14 3.84 5.77
C MET A 118 -3.28 3.93 4.26
N ARG A 119 -2.89 2.85 3.60
CA ARG A 119 -3.10 2.61 2.18
C ARG A 119 -3.85 1.31 2.00
N LEU A 120 -4.65 1.22 0.97
CA LEU A 120 -5.28 -0.04 0.57
C LEU A 120 -5.53 -0.05 -0.93
N GLY A 121 -5.72 -1.23 -1.46
CA GLY A 121 -6.09 -1.42 -2.86
C GLY A 121 -6.74 -2.77 -3.08
N PRO A 122 -7.42 -2.95 -4.23
CA PRO A 122 -8.13 -4.17 -4.52
C PRO A 122 -7.17 -5.33 -4.84
N THR A 123 -7.60 -6.55 -4.49
CA THR A 123 -6.98 -7.81 -4.93
C THR A 123 -8.04 -8.68 -5.62
N ALA A 124 -7.67 -9.87 -6.05
CA ALA A 124 -8.61 -10.81 -6.66
C ALA A 124 -9.64 -11.36 -5.66
N THR A 125 -9.31 -11.36 -4.36
CA THR A 125 -10.10 -12.01 -3.30
C THR A 125 -10.53 -11.06 -2.19
N GLY A 126 -10.20 -9.77 -2.31
CA GLY A 126 -10.48 -8.77 -1.29
C GLY A 126 -9.63 -7.53 -1.49
N ALA A 127 -8.95 -7.10 -0.45
CA ALA A 127 -8.07 -5.95 -0.47
C ALA A 127 -6.71 -6.24 0.18
N TRP A 128 -5.68 -5.54 -0.23
CA TRP A 128 -4.47 -5.39 0.58
C TRP A 128 -4.58 -4.11 1.39
N ILE A 129 -4.07 -4.12 2.62
CA ILE A 129 -4.06 -2.99 3.55
C ILE A 129 -2.65 -2.83 4.11
N GLU A 130 -2.18 -1.60 4.23
CA GLU A 130 -0.90 -1.22 4.81
C GLU A 130 -1.07 -0.03 5.73
N ASP A 131 -0.67 -0.13 6.99
CA ASP A 131 -0.58 1.01 7.89
C ASP A 131 0.62 1.88 7.50
N SER A 132 0.42 3.18 7.35
CA SER A 132 1.45 4.14 6.93
C SER A 132 2.19 4.76 8.12
N PHE A 133 2.56 3.94 9.10
CA PHE A 133 3.18 4.38 10.36
C PHE A 133 2.29 5.39 11.09
N SER A 134 1.02 5.05 11.20
CA SER A 134 0.04 5.91 11.85
C SER A 134 0.28 6.03 13.36
N ALA A 135 -0.15 7.15 13.95
CA ALA A 135 0.10 7.43 15.37
C ALA A 135 -0.66 6.47 16.31
N ASN A 136 -1.87 6.06 15.92
CA ASN A 136 -2.74 5.20 16.74
C ASN A 136 -2.84 3.76 16.20
N GLY A 137 -2.08 3.44 15.14
CA GLY A 137 -2.11 2.13 14.51
C GLY A 137 -3.40 1.83 13.74
N THR A 138 -3.36 0.75 12.98
CA THR A 138 -4.49 0.19 12.25
C THR A 138 -4.71 -1.23 12.73
N GLN A 139 -5.94 -1.57 13.10
CA GLN A 139 -6.36 -2.93 13.40
C GLN A 139 -7.36 -3.42 12.36
N ILE A 140 -7.35 -4.69 12.09
CA ILE A 140 -8.32 -5.36 11.22
C ILE A 140 -9.06 -6.43 12.01
N ARG A 141 -10.36 -6.57 11.73
CA ARG A 141 -11.18 -7.69 12.20
C ARG A 141 -11.72 -8.43 10.99
N THR A 142 -11.23 -9.64 10.78
CA THR A 142 -11.67 -10.50 9.69
C THR A 142 -13.05 -11.09 9.96
N PRO A 143 -13.78 -11.58 8.93
CA PRO A 143 -15.14 -12.12 9.09
C PRO A 143 -15.23 -13.31 10.06
N ASP A 144 -14.14 -14.04 10.27
CA ASP A 144 -14.02 -15.11 11.26
C ASP A 144 -13.86 -14.61 12.70
N GLY A 145 -13.86 -13.27 12.90
CA GLY A 145 -13.75 -12.61 14.20
C GLY A 145 -12.33 -12.40 14.71
N ARG A 146 -11.31 -12.80 13.94
CA ARG A 146 -9.90 -12.58 14.33
C ARG A 146 -9.58 -11.09 14.25
N VAL A 147 -8.97 -10.56 15.32
CA VAL A 147 -8.45 -9.20 15.38
C VAL A 147 -6.93 -9.24 15.27
N THR A 148 -6.36 -8.42 14.38
CA THR A 148 -4.91 -8.31 14.18
C THR A 148 -4.55 -6.84 14.06
N GLU A 149 -3.49 -6.42 14.73
CA GLU A 149 -2.88 -5.11 14.56
C GLU A 149 -1.87 -5.17 13.41
N LEU A 150 -1.91 -4.18 12.52
CA LEU A 150 -1.00 -4.11 11.39
C LEU A 150 0.35 -3.54 11.80
N THR A 151 1.41 -4.11 11.25
CA THR A 151 2.75 -3.53 11.36
C THR A 151 2.91 -2.44 10.30
N GLY A 152 3.33 -1.24 10.72
CA GLY A 152 3.55 -0.13 9.80
C GLY A 152 4.48 -0.49 8.65
N GLY A 153 4.09 -0.12 7.43
CA GLY A 153 4.83 -0.39 6.20
C GLY A 153 4.74 -1.83 5.68
N GLN A 154 3.89 -2.68 6.29
CA GLN A 154 3.65 -4.04 5.81
C GLN A 154 2.24 -4.18 5.24
N ALA A 155 2.15 -4.55 3.98
CA ALA A 155 0.87 -4.85 3.35
C ALA A 155 0.38 -6.25 3.76
N VAL A 156 -0.89 -6.34 4.15
CA VAL A 156 -1.58 -7.58 4.49
C VAL A 156 -2.80 -7.74 3.60
N GLU A 157 -3.00 -8.90 3.03
CA GLU A 157 -4.20 -9.20 2.24
C GLU A 157 -5.34 -9.67 3.15
N VAL A 158 -6.55 -9.14 2.91
CA VAL A 158 -7.74 -9.41 3.70
C VAL A 158 -8.94 -9.67 2.79
N PRO A 159 -9.87 -10.57 3.18
CA PRO A 159 -11.09 -10.82 2.43
C PRO A 159 -12.10 -9.66 2.57
N ALA A 160 -13.05 -9.58 1.65
CA ALA A 160 -14.23 -8.75 1.85
C ALA A 160 -15.00 -9.19 3.11
N GLY A 161 -15.67 -8.25 3.75
CA GLY A 161 -16.29 -8.43 5.08
C GLY A 161 -15.35 -8.07 6.23
N THR A 162 -14.07 -7.74 5.95
CA THR A 162 -13.13 -7.28 6.96
C THR A 162 -13.47 -5.87 7.43
N GLU A 163 -13.57 -5.68 8.76
CA GLU A 163 -13.65 -4.38 9.41
C GLU A 163 -12.24 -3.83 9.64
N VAL A 164 -12.02 -2.57 9.27
CA VAL A 164 -10.76 -1.84 9.48
C VAL A 164 -11.00 -0.80 10.56
N ILE A 165 -10.16 -0.77 11.57
CA ILE A 165 -10.24 0.14 12.72
C ILE A 165 -9.01 1.04 12.67
N MET A 166 -9.23 2.35 12.57
CA MET A 166 -8.21 3.39 12.40
C MET A 166 -8.42 4.46 13.47
N GLY A 167 -7.70 4.40 14.57
CA GLY A 167 -8.01 5.25 15.72
C GLY A 167 -9.45 5.06 16.18
N ASP A 168 -10.24 6.16 16.19
CA ASP A 168 -11.66 6.13 16.57
C ASP A 168 -12.61 5.83 15.38
N ARG A 169 -12.06 5.69 14.17
CA ARG A 169 -12.85 5.47 12.95
C ARG A 169 -12.85 4.01 12.55
N ARG A 170 -13.97 3.60 11.97
CA ARG A 170 -14.15 2.25 11.46
C ARG A 170 -14.67 2.28 10.03
N ALA A 171 -14.26 1.28 9.27
CA ALA A 171 -14.77 1.06 7.94
C ALA A 171 -14.85 -0.45 7.65
N THR A 172 -15.75 -0.85 6.77
CA THR A 172 -15.90 -2.24 6.35
C THR A 172 -15.66 -2.35 4.85
N ILE A 173 -14.88 -3.34 4.46
CA ILE A 173 -14.63 -3.68 3.07
C ILE A 173 -15.73 -4.61 2.59
N VAL A 174 -16.44 -4.24 1.53
CA VAL A 174 -17.50 -5.08 0.93
C VAL A 174 -17.32 -5.16 -0.58
N TYR A 175 -17.81 -6.22 -1.20
CA TYR A 175 -17.87 -6.27 -2.66
C TYR A 175 -18.83 -5.22 -3.19
N ALA A 176 -18.44 -4.56 -4.27
CA ALA A 176 -19.35 -3.72 -5.02
C ALA A 176 -20.20 -4.61 -5.93
N ASP A 177 -21.49 -4.67 -5.65
CA ASP A 177 -22.43 -5.32 -6.54
C ASP A 177 -22.55 -4.50 -7.84
N ALA A 178 -22.75 -5.16 -8.98
CA ALA A 178 -22.82 -4.51 -10.28
C ALA A 178 -23.92 -3.42 -10.36
N ASP A 179 -24.92 -3.48 -9.50
CA ASP A 179 -26.02 -2.51 -9.40
C ASP A 179 -25.71 -1.30 -8.50
N SER A 180 -24.59 -1.32 -7.77
CA SER A 180 -24.22 -0.27 -6.79
C SER A 180 -23.31 0.82 -7.34
N VAL A 181 -22.96 0.77 -8.63
CA VAL A 181 -21.96 1.65 -9.30
C VAL A 181 -22.65 2.64 -10.26
N HIS A 182 -23.85 3.14 -9.90
CA HIS A 182 -24.54 4.19 -10.68
C HIS A 182 -24.66 5.49 -9.88
#